data_23327534652d48744fe06e1c52b0fb66
#
_entry.id   23327534652d48744fe06e1c52b0fb66
#
_cell.length_a   1.000
_cell.length_b   1.000
_cell.length_c   1.000
_cell.angle_alpha   90.00
_cell.angle_beta   90.00
_cell.angle_gamma   90.00
#
_symmetry.space_group_name_H-M   'P 1'
#
loop_
_entity.id
_entity.type
_entity.pdbx_description
1 polymer ?
#
loop_
_entity_poly.entity_id
_entity_poly.type
_entity_poly.pdbx_seq_one_letter_code
_entity_poly.pdbx_strand_id
1 'polypeptide(L)'
;MNSQGRKRIALIYEGVKAEEELLNNMKQTFLSEFSEVDTFHLPADGNIYMLWKRMVDDEFNTDTIELLREMSTEAKDRLERENLVASDFSEVYMFFDYDGHAVNFSEKTVTDANEMCIRMGKPKIKNKWDLLERMLQELDNETENGKLYISYPMVEAIKEIEISTEDYHKLHIPLDEIAQYKGSFQKSSDYENYPTITRKMWESACKASVKQANIIVKQTGMIPYEKFINECTQLKIYHAQKLYYINAYKLIAILSSIPLFLIEYFDKDFWDQVIT
;
A
#
# COMPACT_ATOMS: atom_id res chain seq x y z
N MET A 1 -18.89 13.55 28.78
CA MET A 1 -18.32 12.77 27.68
C MET A 1 -17.79 13.79 26.69
N ASN A 2 -16.46 13.93 26.63
CA ASN A 2 -15.83 14.85 25.68
C ASN A 2 -16.05 14.29 24.27
N SER A 3 -16.73 15.05 23.42
CA SER A 3 -16.77 14.82 21.99
C SER A 3 -15.39 15.16 21.39
N GLN A 4 -14.38 14.32 21.61
CA GLN A 4 -13.30 14.29 20.64
C GLN A 4 -13.95 13.81 19.34
N GLY A 5 -13.96 14.68 18.32
CA GLY A 5 -14.47 14.36 17.01
C GLY A 5 -13.81 13.06 16.52
N ARG A 6 -14.56 12.21 15.82
CA ARG A 6 -13.96 11.02 15.19
C ARG A 6 -12.81 11.47 14.30
N LYS A 7 -11.69 10.76 14.37
CA LYS A 7 -10.56 10.95 13.49
C LYS A 7 -11.02 10.74 12.04
N ARG A 8 -10.66 11.64 11.12
CA ARG A 8 -10.91 11.48 9.69
C ARG A 8 -9.63 11.06 8.99
N ILE A 9 -9.69 10.01 8.19
CA ILE A 9 -8.55 9.49 7.43
C ILE A 9 -8.87 9.40 5.95
N ALA A 10 -7.85 9.58 5.11
CA ALA A 10 -7.95 9.39 3.67
C ALA A 10 -7.25 8.11 3.24
N LEU A 11 -7.91 7.30 2.41
CA LEU A 11 -7.33 6.14 1.73
C LEU A 11 -7.27 6.46 0.24
N ILE A 12 -6.07 6.55 -0.32
CA ILE A 12 -5.82 6.86 -1.73
C ILE A 12 -5.38 5.57 -2.43
N TYR A 13 -5.93 5.28 -3.62
CA TYR A 13 -5.64 4.06 -4.37
C TYR A 13 -5.68 4.30 -5.89
N GLU A 14 -5.08 3.40 -6.68
CA GLU A 14 -4.96 3.54 -8.13
C GLU A 14 -5.98 2.75 -8.93
N GLY A 15 -6.37 1.57 -8.48
CA GLY A 15 -7.21 0.65 -9.23
C GLY A 15 -8.68 1.04 -9.26
N VAL A 16 -9.36 0.74 -10.36
CA VAL A 16 -10.74 1.22 -10.60
C VAL A 16 -11.78 0.40 -9.85
N LYS A 17 -11.58 -0.89 -9.64
CA LYS A 17 -12.63 -1.78 -9.10
C LYS A 17 -12.18 -2.67 -7.95
N ALA A 18 -11.09 -3.39 -8.13
CA ALA A 18 -10.64 -4.39 -7.15
C ALA A 18 -10.26 -3.73 -5.82
N GLU A 19 -9.46 -2.68 -5.87
CA GLU A 19 -9.03 -1.92 -4.71
C GLU A 19 -10.21 -1.21 -4.05
N GLU A 20 -11.09 -0.61 -4.84
CA GLU A 20 -12.29 0.06 -4.33
C GLU A 20 -13.19 -0.90 -3.55
N GLU A 21 -13.54 -2.06 -4.14
CA GLU A 21 -14.39 -3.05 -3.49
C GLU A 21 -13.73 -3.59 -2.21
N LEU A 22 -12.42 -3.87 -2.26
CA LEU A 22 -11.67 -4.41 -1.13
C LEU A 22 -11.54 -3.38 0.01
N LEU A 23 -11.15 -2.15 -0.32
CA LEU A 23 -11.03 -1.06 0.67
C LEU A 23 -12.40 -0.69 1.26
N ASN A 24 -13.48 -0.68 0.48
CA ASN A 24 -14.82 -0.44 0.99
C ASN A 24 -15.29 -1.54 1.95
N ASN A 25 -15.02 -2.83 1.65
CA ASN A 25 -15.31 -3.92 2.56
C ASN A 25 -14.49 -3.81 3.86
N MET A 26 -13.18 -3.56 3.76
CA MET A 26 -12.30 -3.34 4.90
C MET A 26 -12.80 -2.18 5.79
N LYS A 27 -13.12 -1.04 5.17
CA LYS A 27 -13.67 0.15 5.84
C LYS A 27 -14.92 -0.19 6.64
N GLN A 28 -15.87 -0.89 6.02
CA GLN A 28 -17.12 -1.28 6.67
C GLN A 28 -16.88 -2.27 7.81
N THR A 29 -15.92 -3.18 7.65
CA THR A 29 -15.65 -4.25 8.60
C THR A 29 -14.92 -3.76 9.85
N PHE A 30 -14.01 -2.77 9.71
CA PHE A 30 -13.11 -2.38 10.79
C PHE A 30 -13.12 -0.91 11.16
N LEU A 31 -13.19 0.00 10.19
CA LEU A 31 -12.87 1.42 10.43
C LEU A 31 -14.10 2.26 10.75
N SER A 32 -15.29 1.91 10.27
CA SER A 32 -16.51 2.73 10.36
C SER A 32 -16.94 3.05 11.80
N GLU A 33 -16.54 2.25 12.78
CA GLU A 33 -16.87 2.48 14.19
C GLU A 33 -15.93 3.49 14.85
N PHE A 34 -14.70 3.61 14.36
CA PHE A 34 -13.61 4.36 15.02
C PHE A 34 -13.26 5.66 14.31
N SER A 35 -13.40 5.70 12.98
CA SER A 35 -12.95 6.80 12.14
C SER A 35 -13.97 7.16 11.08
N GLU A 36 -13.93 8.42 10.62
CA GLU A 36 -14.51 8.82 9.35
C GLU A 36 -13.47 8.53 8.26
N VAL A 37 -13.85 7.71 7.28
CA VAL A 37 -12.92 7.20 6.28
C VAL A 37 -13.37 7.62 4.90
N ASP A 38 -12.55 8.41 4.23
CA ASP A 38 -12.73 8.80 2.84
C ASP A 38 -11.81 8.01 1.93
N THR A 39 -12.36 7.47 0.87
CA THR A 39 -11.61 6.74 -0.16
C THR A 39 -11.51 7.60 -1.40
N PHE A 40 -10.30 7.80 -1.94
CA PHE A 40 -10.05 8.60 -3.13
C PHE A 40 -9.34 7.76 -4.19
N HIS A 41 -9.95 7.69 -5.35
CA HIS A 41 -9.35 7.06 -6.52
C HIS A 41 -8.47 8.08 -7.27
N LEU A 42 -7.26 7.68 -7.63
CA LEU A 42 -6.43 8.45 -8.56
C LEU A 42 -6.94 8.23 -10.00
N PRO A 43 -7.01 9.30 -10.82
CA PRO A 43 -7.49 9.17 -12.19
C PRO A 43 -6.56 8.28 -13.03
N ALA A 44 -7.06 7.75 -14.14
CA ALA A 44 -6.34 6.79 -14.99
C ALA A 44 -5.00 7.30 -15.56
N ASP A 45 -4.84 8.61 -15.69
CA ASP A 45 -3.61 9.29 -16.07
C ASP A 45 -2.79 9.81 -14.86
N GLY A 46 -3.31 9.62 -13.64
CA GLY A 46 -2.66 9.95 -12.38
C GLY A 46 -2.48 8.69 -11.53
N ASN A 47 -1.27 8.44 -11.10
CA ASN A 47 -0.93 7.34 -10.20
C ASN A 47 -0.14 7.87 -9.00
N ILE A 48 0.18 6.99 -8.04
CA ILE A 48 0.95 7.37 -6.85
C ILE A 48 2.29 8.02 -7.23
N TYR A 49 2.93 7.57 -8.32
CA TYR A 49 4.15 8.21 -8.81
C TYR A 49 3.88 9.68 -9.23
N MET A 50 2.78 9.95 -9.93
CA MET A 50 2.45 11.31 -10.35
C MET A 50 2.11 12.21 -9.17
N LEU A 51 1.42 11.68 -8.16
CA LEU A 51 1.17 12.37 -6.90
C LEU A 51 2.48 12.70 -6.19
N TRP A 52 3.34 11.68 -5.98
CA TRP A 52 4.68 11.87 -5.40
C TRP A 52 5.53 12.88 -6.19
N LYS A 53 5.51 12.80 -7.52
CA LYS A 53 6.22 13.75 -8.38
C LYS A 53 5.76 15.18 -8.13
N ARG A 54 4.46 15.41 -8.01
CA ARG A 54 3.92 16.74 -7.67
C ARG A 54 4.39 17.23 -6.30
N MET A 55 4.40 16.36 -5.30
CA MET A 55 4.93 16.68 -3.97
C MET A 55 6.39 17.12 -4.06
N VAL A 56 7.21 16.39 -4.82
CA VAL A 56 8.64 16.70 -4.99
C VAL A 56 8.84 17.98 -5.78
N ASP A 57 8.06 18.23 -6.85
CA ASP A 57 8.14 19.47 -7.64
C ASP A 57 7.80 20.71 -6.78
N ASP A 58 6.94 20.56 -5.80
CA ASP A 58 6.53 21.58 -4.85
C ASP A 58 7.36 21.57 -3.54
N GLU A 59 8.43 20.78 -3.49
CA GLU A 59 9.28 20.62 -2.30
C GLU A 59 8.52 20.23 -1.03
N PHE A 60 7.40 19.49 -1.17
CA PHE A 60 6.50 19.07 -0.11
C PHE A 60 5.85 20.23 0.66
N ASN A 61 5.61 21.38 0.02
CA ASN A 61 4.95 22.52 0.65
C ASN A 61 3.43 22.42 0.66
N THR A 62 2.85 21.73 -0.32
CA THR A 62 1.39 21.54 -0.45
C THR A 62 0.97 20.20 0.14
N ASP A 63 -0.10 20.23 0.94
CA ASP A 63 -0.68 19.03 1.55
C ASP A 63 -1.17 18.02 0.48
N THR A 64 -1.06 16.74 0.80
CA THR A 64 -1.44 15.63 -0.07
C THR A 64 -2.90 15.70 -0.55
N ILE A 65 -3.83 16.12 0.32
CA ILE A 65 -5.26 16.26 -0.03
C ILE A 65 -5.48 17.43 -0.99
N GLU A 66 -4.75 18.52 -0.84
CA GLU A 66 -4.83 19.64 -1.79
C GLU A 66 -4.26 19.26 -3.16
N LEU A 67 -3.14 18.55 -3.21
CA LEU A 67 -2.60 18.01 -4.47
C LEU A 67 -3.58 17.03 -5.13
N LEU A 68 -4.22 16.16 -4.33
CA LEU A 68 -5.25 15.26 -4.83
C LEU A 68 -6.45 16.01 -5.43
N ARG A 69 -6.88 17.11 -4.79
CA ARG A 69 -7.93 18.01 -5.31
C ARG A 69 -7.56 18.62 -6.67
N GLU A 70 -6.29 18.95 -6.86
CA GLU A 70 -5.82 19.48 -8.15
C GLU A 70 -5.74 18.41 -9.24
N MET A 71 -5.41 17.17 -8.87
CA MET A 71 -5.18 16.07 -9.82
C MET A 71 -6.45 15.33 -10.21
N SER A 72 -7.46 15.29 -9.34
CA SER A 72 -8.66 14.48 -9.54
C SER A 72 -9.92 15.33 -9.45
N THR A 73 -10.64 15.44 -10.57
CA THR A 73 -11.95 16.14 -10.61
C THR A 73 -12.94 15.47 -9.64
N GLU A 74 -12.95 14.15 -9.54
CA GLU A 74 -13.82 13.42 -8.63
C GLU A 74 -13.51 13.74 -7.16
N ALA A 75 -12.22 13.74 -6.79
CA ALA A 75 -11.79 14.14 -5.44
C ALA A 75 -12.16 15.58 -5.14
N LYS A 76 -11.93 16.50 -6.10
CA LYS A 76 -12.31 17.90 -5.98
C LYS A 76 -13.80 18.06 -5.73
N ASP A 77 -14.65 17.49 -6.59
CA ASP A 77 -16.11 17.61 -6.49
C ASP A 77 -16.63 17.05 -5.17
N ARG A 78 -16.03 15.97 -4.68
CA ARG A 78 -16.37 15.39 -3.39
C ARG A 78 -15.97 16.29 -2.22
N LEU A 79 -14.73 16.75 -2.18
CA LEU A 79 -14.22 17.63 -1.13
C LEU A 79 -15.03 18.93 -1.07
N GLU A 80 -15.36 19.52 -2.22
CA GLU A 80 -16.20 20.72 -2.29
C GLU A 80 -17.65 20.45 -1.83
N ARG A 81 -18.28 19.38 -2.26
CA ARG A 81 -19.64 18.99 -1.87
C ARG A 81 -19.78 18.75 -0.38
N GLU A 82 -18.77 18.14 0.25
CA GLU A 82 -18.75 17.80 1.67
C GLU A 82 -18.10 18.92 2.51
N ASN A 83 -17.66 20.01 1.86
CA ASN A 83 -16.96 21.15 2.48
C ASN A 83 -15.74 20.72 3.33
N LEU A 84 -14.94 19.77 2.77
CA LEU A 84 -13.74 19.25 3.41
C LEU A 84 -12.49 19.98 2.93
N VAL A 85 -11.56 20.18 3.85
CA VAL A 85 -10.24 20.75 3.60
C VAL A 85 -9.14 19.82 4.15
N ALA A 86 -7.89 20.03 3.76
CA ALA A 86 -6.77 19.18 4.17
C ALA A 86 -6.68 18.97 5.69
N SER A 87 -6.89 20.02 6.47
CA SER A 87 -6.83 19.96 7.94
C SER A 87 -7.93 19.12 8.60
N ASP A 88 -8.94 18.69 7.86
CA ASP A 88 -9.95 17.75 8.36
C ASP A 88 -9.43 16.32 8.44
N PHE A 89 -8.37 16.01 7.68
CA PHE A 89 -7.76 14.69 7.64
C PHE A 89 -6.58 14.63 8.59
N SER A 90 -6.61 13.68 9.51
CA SER A 90 -5.54 13.48 10.48
C SER A 90 -4.45 12.53 9.94
N GLU A 91 -4.79 11.70 8.97
CA GLU A 91 -3.89 10.72 8.37
C GLU A 91 -4.25 10.44 6.92
N VAL A 92 -3.24 10.15 6.12
CA VAL A 92 -3.35 9.77 4.72
C VAL A 92 -2.62 8.44 4.48
N TYR A 93 -3.31 7.47 3.90
CA TYR A 93 -2.75 6.17 3.51
C TYR A 93 -2.91 5.95 2.02
N MET A 94 -1.88 5.44 1.38
CA MET A 94 -1.82 5.24 -0.07
C MET A 94 -1.54 3.77 -0.39
N PHE A 95 -2.32 3.19 -1.30
CA PHE A 95 -2.21 1.80 -1.72
C PHE A 95 -1.79 1.73 -3.18
N PHE A 96 -0.70 1.01 -3.43
CA PHE A 96 -0.03 0.93 -4.72
C PHE A 96 0.18 -0.53 -5.12
N ASP A 97 0.02 -0.81 -6.41
CA ASP A 97 0.34 -2.11 -6.99
C ASP A 97 1.74 -2.09 -7.61
N TYR A 98 2.59 -3.03 -7.20
CA TYR A 98 3.94 -3.14 -7.73
C TYR A 98 3.98 -3.42 -9.25
N ASP A 99 3.00 -4.16 -9.79
CA ASP A 99 2.96 -4.60 -11.17
C ASP A 99 2.78 -3.49 -12.19
N GLY A 100 1.92 -2.51 -11.87
CA GLY A 100 1.46 -1.51 -12.82
C GLY A 100 2.53 -0.49 -13.18
N HIS A 101 3.42 -0.17 -12.25
CA HIS A 101 4.27 1.01 -12.39
C HIS A 101 5.75 0.73 -12.14
N ALA A 102 6.11 -0.11 -11.17
CA ALA A 102 7.52 -0.37 -10.88
C ALA A 102 8.25 -1.09 -12.02
N VAL A 103 7.52 -1.92 -12.78
CA VAL A 103 8.07 -2.61 -13.98
C VAL A 103 8.05 -1.69 -15.20
N ASN A 104 7.07 -0.78 -15.27
CA ASN A 104 6.79 0.05 -16.45
C ASN A 104 7.32 1.49 -16.36
N PHE A 105 8.03 1.89 -15.31
CA PHE A 105 8.69 3.20 -15.28
C PHE A 105 9.65 3.34 -16.47
N SER A 106 9.32 4.28 -17.34
CA SER A 106 10.15 4.57 -18.50
C SER A 106 11.48 5.17 -18.08
N GLU A 107 12.51 5.07 -18.93
CA GLU A 107 13.78 5.76 -18.71
C GLU A 107 13.58 7.28 -18.54
N LYS A 108 12.61 7.85 -19.24
CA LYS A 108 12.23 9.26 -19.10
C LYS A 108 11.72 9.55 -17.69
N THR A 109 10.83 8.72 -17.14
CA THR A 109 10.32 8.84 -15.76
C THR A 109 11.44 8.88 -14.75
N VAL A 110 12.41 7.97 -14.88
CA VAL A 110 13.60 7.91 -13.98
C VAL A 110 14.48 9.14 -14.17
N THR A 111 14.66 9.62 -15.41
CA THR A 111 15.46 10.82 -15.70
C THR A 111 14.82 12.06 -15.08
N ASP A 112 13.52 12.26 -15.30
CA ASP A 112 12.77 13.40 -14.76
C ASP A 112 12.86 13.41 -13.22
N ALA A 113 12.60 12.27 -12.56
CA ALA A 113 12.70 12.11 -11.12
C ALA A 113 14.13 12.37 -10.60
N ASN A 114 15.16 11.94 -11.34
CA ASN A 114 16.55 12.18 -10.98
C ASN A 114 16.91 13.68 -11.05
N GLU A 115 16.47 14.38 -12.08
CA GLU A 115 16.68 15.83 -12.20
C GLU A 115 16.06 16.60 -11.01
N MET A 116 14.87 16.19 -10.60
CA MET A 116 14.20 16.76 -9.43
C MET A 116 14.99 16.51 -8.14
N CYS A 117 15.42 15.28 -7.89
CA CYS A 117 16.22 14.92 -6.73
C CYS A 117 17.54 15.72 -6.68
N ILE A 118 18.20 15.91 -7.83
CA ILE A 118 19.42 16.70 -7.91
C ILE A 118 19.18 18.17 -7.52
N ARG A 119 18.07 18.77 -8.01
CA ARG A 119 17.70 20.14 -7.64
C ARG A 119 17.49 20.31 -6.14
N MET A 120 16.94 19.28 -5.48
CA MET A 120 16.70 19.25 -4.03
C MET A 120 17.93 18.83 -3.22
N GLY A 121 19.09 18.63 -3.83
CA GLY A 121 20.29 18.13 -3.14
C GLY A 121 20.18 16.69 -2.63
N LYS A 122 19.21 15.92 -3.13
CA LYS A 122 18.99 14.51 -2.77
C LYS A 122 19.88 13.57 -3.60
N PRO A 123 20.16 12.35 -3.12
CA PRO A 123 20.91 11.35 -3.88
C PRO A 123 20.25 11.03 -5.23
N LYS A 124 21.08 10.75 -6.23
CA LYS A 124 20.65 10.41 -7.58
C LYS A 124 19.81 9.14 -7.62
N ILE A 125 18.74 9.18 -8.41
CA ILE A 125 17.95 8.01 -8.82
C ILE A 125 18.62 7.44 -10.08
N LYS A 126 19.07 6.20 -10.01
CA LYS A 126 19.79 5.55 -11.12
C LYS A 126 18.89 4.66 -11.97
N ASN A 127 17.82 4.16 -11.38
CA ASN A 127 16.89 3.23 -12.03
C ASN A 127 15.53 3.25 -11.31
N LYS A 128 14.56 2.53 -11.88
CA LYS A 128 13.19 2.44 -11.33
C LYS A 128 13.11 1.90 -9.90
N TRP A 129 14.06 1.05 -9.50
CA TRP A 129 14.11 0.49 -8.16
C TRP A 129 14.51 1.55 -7.12
N ASP A 130 15.44 2.42 -7.48
CA ASP A 130 15.85 3.54 -6.62
C ASP A 130 14.71 4.57 -6.51
N LEU A 131 13.90 4.72 -7.57
CA LEU A 131 12.74 5.61 -7.56
C LEU A 131 11.68 5.14 -6.56
N LEU A 132 11.30 3.85 -6.60
CA LEU A 132 10.32 3.29 -5.67
C LEU A 132 10.85 3.30 -4.22
N GLU A 133 12.13 3.04 -4.04
CA GLU A 133 12.79 3.18 -2.73
C GLU A 133 12.67 4.60 -2.18
N ARG A 134 12.86 5.61 -3.05
CA ARG A 134 12.70 7.02 -2.67
C ARG A 134 11.26 7.36 -2.30
N MET A 135 10.29 6.91 -3.07
CA MET A 135 8.87 7.09 -2.73
C MET A 135 8.56 6.51 -1.35
N LEU A 136 9.02 5.29 -1.06
CA LEU A 136 8.81 4.64 0.26
C LEU A 136 9.52 5.36 1.41
N GLN A 137 10.62 6.06 1.16
CA GLN A 137 11.32 6.86 2.17
C GLN A 137 10.64 8.19 2.48
N GLU A 138 9.96 8.76 1.52
CA GLU A 138 9.33 10.09 1.63
C GLU A 138 7.84 10.02 1.95
N LEU A 139 7.22 8.85 1.71
CA LEU A 139 5.83 8.52 2.01
C LEU A 139 5.79 7.43 3.09
N ASP A 140 6.36 7.70 4.24
CA ASP A 140 6.47 6.77 5.37
C ASP A 140 5.73 7.23 6.64
N ASN A 141 5.11 8.42 6.58
CA ASN A 141 4.42 9.03 7.72
C ASN A 141 3.00 9.47 7.32
N GLU A 142 2.00 8.79 7.88
CA GLU A 142 0.59 9.03 7.63
C GLU A 142 0.09 10.42 8.05
N THR A 143 0.77 11.05 9.02
CA THR A 143 0.39 12.37 9.55
C THR A 143 1.10 13.54 8.86
N GLU A 144 1.98 13.24 7.91
CA GLU A 144 2.72 14.24 7.11
C GLU A 144 2.33 14.13 5.63
N ASN A 145 3.21 13.52 4.81
CA ASN A 145 2.99 13.38 3.37
C ASN A 145 2.10 12.18 3.00
N GLY A 146 1.73 11.37 3.99
CA GLY A 146 1.02 10.10 3.83
C GLY A 146 1.95 8.90 3.89
N LYS A 147 1.36 7.73 4.12
CA LYS A 147 2.07 6.45 4.23
C LYS A 147 1.73 5.52 3.08
N LEU A 148 2.75 5.07 2.37
CA LEU A 148 2.62 4.22 1.18
C LEU A 148 2.69 2.73 1.53
N TYR A 149 1.71 1.98 1.07
CA TYR A 149 1.61 0.53 1.16
C TYR A 149 1.67 -0.09 -0.24
N ILE A 150 2.54 -1.09 -0.43
CA ILE A 150 2.73 -1.76 -1.72
C ILE A 150 2.27 -3.21 -1.64
N SER A 151 1.37 -3.60 -2.54
CA SER A 151 1.00 -5.00 -2.76
C SER A 151 1.91 -5.62 -3.83
N TYR A 152 2.39 -6.83 -3.58
CA TYR A 152 3.30 -7.57 -4.46
C TYR A 152 2.62 -8.84 -4.99
N PRO A 153 2.39 -8.98 -6.30
CA PRO A 153 2.61 -7.96 -7.33
C PRO A 153 1.51 -6.90 -7.35
N MET A 154 0.31 -7.21 -6.81
CA MET A 154 -0.87 -6.34 -6.86
C MET A 154 -1.87 -6.69 -5.75
N VAL A 155 -2.96 -5.93 -5.64
CA VAL A 155 -4.00 -6.10 -4.61
C VAL A 155 -4.58 -7.51 -4.57
N GLU A 156 -4.70 -8.18 -5.72
CA GLU A 156 -5.16 -9.56 -5.84
C GLU A 156 -4.29 -10.58 -5.10
N ALA A 157 -3.10 -10.21 -4.65
CA ALA A 157 -2.24 -11.05 -3.80
C ALA A 157 -2.98 -11.61 -2.56
N ILE A 158 -4.01 -10.91 -2.07
CA ILE A 158 -4.85 -11.38 -0.96
C ILE A 158 -5.52 -12.72 -1.27
N LYS A 159 -5.80 -13.04 -2.55
CA LYS A 159 -6.44 -14.29 -2.97
C LYS A 159 -5.53 -15.51 -2.84
N GLU A 160 -4.22 -15.32 -2.93
CA GLU A 160 -3.26 -16.43 -2.87
C GLU A 160 -2.74 -16.71 -1.46
N ILE A 161 -2.78 -15.72 -0.59
CA ILE A 161 -2.29 -15.84 0.78
C ILE A 161 -3.04 -16.96 1.55
N GLU A 162 -4.32 -17.18 1.24
CA GLU A 162 -5.15 -18.18 1.89
C GLU A 162 -4.75 -19.62 1.51
N ILE A 163 -4.34 -19.85 0.26
CA ILE A 163 -4.17 -21.20 -0.32
C ILE A 163 -2.95 -21.91 0.28
N SER A 164 -1.99 -21.18 0.80
CA SER A 164 -0.70 -21.72 1.19
C SER A 164 -0.49 -21.73 2.71
N THR A 165 -1.28 -22.50 3.43
CA THR A 165 -1.11 -22.62 4.89
C THR A 165 0.20 -23.28 5.32
N GLU A 166 0.89 -24.02 4.43
CA GLU A 166 2.07 -24.82 4.80
C GLU A 166 3.38 -24.43 4.11
N ASP A 167 3.35 -23.75 2.94
CA ASP A 167 4.57 -23.50 2.16
C ASP A 167 4.67 -22.07 1.61
N TYR A 168 4.69 -21.09 2.49
CA TYR A 168 4.84 -19.67 2.15
C TYR A 168 6.13 -19.34 1.37
N HIS A 169 7.15 -20.21 1.44
CA HIS A 169 8.38 -20.05 0.65
C HIS A 169 8.14 -20.19 -0.87
N LYS A 170 7.04 -20.81 -1.26
CA LYS A 170 6.63 -20.97 -2.67
C LYS A 170 5.73 -19.82 -3.17
N LEU A 171 5.29 -18.93 -2.31
CA LEU A 171 4.50 -17.77 -2.69
C LEU A 171 5.36 -16.71 -3.39
N HIS A 172 5.70 -16.98 -4.65
CA HIS A 172 6.43 -16.05 -5.50
C HIS A 172 6.10 -16.30 -6.96
N ILE A 173 6.27 -15.31 -7.81
CA ILE A 173 6.08 -15.40 -9.26
C ILE A 173 7.30 -14.83 -10.00
N PRO A 174 7.58 -15.29 -11.23
CA PRO A 174 8.56 -14.67 -12.12
C PRO A 174 8.17 -13.23 -12.47
N LEU A 175 9.16 -12.36 -12.59
CA LEU A 175 8.93 -10.95 -12.95
C LEU A 175 8.28 -10.77 -14.33
N ASP A 176 8.56 -11.64 -15.27
CA ASP A 176 8.01 -11.64 -16.62
C ASP A 176 6.57 -12.19 -16.68
N GLU A 177 6.08 -12.83 -15.62
CA GLU A 177 4.71 -13.32 -15.51
C GLU A 177 3.77 -12.35 -14.78
N ILE A 178 4.28 -11.25 -14.20
CA ILE A 178 3.46 -10.27 -13.45
C ILE A 178 2.28 -9.76 -14.27
N ALA A 179 2.50 -9.43 -15.54
CA ALA A 179 1.45 -8.90 -16.41
C ALA A 179 0.28 -9.89 -16.63
N GLN A 180 0.51 -11.18 -16.41
CA GLN A 180 -0.49 -12.24 -16.57
C GLN A 180 -1.14 -12.63 -15.24
N TYR A 181 -0.64 -12.11 -14.14
CA TYR A 181 -1.03 -12.52 -12.79
C TYR A 181 -2.55 -12.39 -12.53
N LYS A 182 -3.18 -11.30 -12.98
CA LYS A 182 -4.65 -11.12 -12.85
C LYS A 182 -5.48 -12.24 -13.49
N GLY A 183 -4.96 -12.89 -14.50
CA GLY A 183 -5.65 -13.99 -15.23
C GLY A 183 -5.34 -15.38 -14.69
N SER A 184 -4.37 -15.53 -13.78
CA SER A 184 -3.86 -16.82 -13.33
C SER A 184 -4.60 -17.44 -12.15
N PHE A 185 -5.50 -16.66 -11.50
CA PHE A 185 -6.20 -17.15 -10.31
C PHE A 185 -7.13 -18.32 -10.61
N GLN A 186 -6.99 -19.41 -9.86
CA GLN A 186 -8.00 -20.44 -9.82
C GLN A 186 -9.27 -19.85 -9.19
N LYS A 187 -10.42 -20.06 -9.84
CA LYS A 187 -11.75 -19.56 -9.42
C LYS A 187 -12.28 -20.18 -8.12
N SER A 188 -11.43 -20.49 -7.17
CA SER A 188 -11.79 -21.22 -5.94
C SER A 188 -11.32 -20.52 -4.66
N SER A 189 -10.84 -19.28 -4.75
CA SER A 189 -10.47 -18.50 -3.56
C SER A 189 -11.71 -17.94 -2.87
N ASP A 190 -11.82 -18.08 -1.56
CA ASP A 190 -12.87 -17.45 -0.75
C ASP A 190 -12.82 -15.92 -0.85
N TYR A 191 -11.67 -15.34 -1.25
CA TYR A 191 -11.49 -13.90 -1.51
C TYR A 191 -11.82 -13.48 -2.96
N GLU A 192 -12.47 -14.31 -3.77
CA GLU A 192 -12.81 -13.94 -5.15
C GLU A 192 -13.82 -12.79 -5.20
N ASN A 193 -14.73 -12.75 -4.24
CA ASN A 193 -15.78 -11.72 -4.13
C ASN A 193 -15.49 -10.78 -2.94
N TYR A 194 -14.75 -9.72 -3.18
CA TYR A 194 -14.33 -8.77 -2.14
C TYR A 194 -15.45 -8.21 -1.25
N PRO A 195 -16.65 -7.85 -1.77
CA PRO A 195 -17.76 -7.40 -0.93
C PRO A 195 -18.22 -8.42 0.11
N THR A 196 -17.93 -9.72 -0.05
CA THR A 196 -18.36 -10.77 0.87
C THR A 196 -17.32 -11.20 1.88
N ILE A 197 -16.15 -10.60 1.88
CA ILE A 197 -15.08 -10.89 2.84
C ILE A 197 -15.56 -10.56 4.26
N THR A 198 -15.58 -11.57 5.10
CA THR A 198 -15.98 -11.45 6.50
C THR A 198 -14.82 -10.98 7.38
N ARG A 199 -15.14 -10.49 8.59
CA ARG A 199 -14.11 -10.14 9.59
C ARG A 199 -13.13 -11.30 9.85
N LYS A 200 -13.64 -12.52 9.99
CA LYS A 200 -12.81 -13.71 10.20
C LYS A 200 -11.85 -13.99 9.04
N MET A 201 -12.29 -13.76 7.81
CA MET A 201 -11.41 -13.88 6.63
C MET A 201 -10.31 -12.81 6.67
N TRP A 202 -10.65 -11.56 6.99
CA TRP A 202 -9.65 -10.51 7.17
C TRP A 202 -8.63 -10.84 8.25
N GLU A 203 -9.06 -11.38 9.40
CA GLU A 203 -8.18 -11.83 10.47
C GLU A 203 -7.23 -12.93 9.98
N SER A 204 -7.74 -13.88 9.18
CA SER A 204 -6.91 -14.90 8.52
C SER A 204 -5.91 -14.30 7.54
N ALA A 205 -6.34 -13.33 6.71
CA ALA A 205 -5.47 -12.62 5.78
C ALA A 205 -4.37 -11.82 6.50
N CYS A 206 -4.70 -11.17 7.62
CA CYS A 206 -3.73 -10.48 8.47
C CYS A 206 -2.66 -11.45 8.99
N LYS A 207 -3.08 -12.59 9.55
CA LYS A 207 -2.17 -13.62 10.05
C LYS A 207 -1.25 -14.16 8.97
N ALA A 208 -1.79 -14.43 7.80
CA ALA A 208 -1.04 -14.93 6.65
C ALA A 208 -0.06 -13.88 6.10
N SER A 209 -0.49 -12.61 5.98
CA SER A 209 0.37 -11.52 5.51
C SER A 209 1.51 -11.21 6.48
N VAL A 210 1.26 -11.24 7.79
CA VAL A 210 2.32 -11.11 8.81
C VAL A 210 3.35 -12.23 8.67
N LYS A 211 2.90 -13.48 8.52
CA LYS A 211 3.79 -14.63 8.33
C LYS A 211 4.62 -14.49 7.05
N GLN A 212 3.98 -14.09 5.95
CA GLN A 212 4.66 -13.89 4.67
C GLN A 212 5.67 -12.72 4.73
N ALA A 213 5.31 -11.59 5.34
CA ALA A 213 6.23 -10.48 5.53
C ALA A 213 7.47 -10.89 6.33
N ASN A 214 7.30 -11.65 7.43
CA ASN A 214 8.41 -12.21 8.20
C ASN A 214 9.34 -13.07 7.34
N ILE A 215 8.78 -13.95 6.49
CA ILE A 215 9.57 -14.79 5.58
C ILE A 215 10.35 -13.94 4.58
N ILE A 216 9.70 -12.94 3.99
CA ILE A 216 10.34 -12.04 3.01
C ILE A 216 11.55 -11.34 3.64
N VAL A 217 11.42 -10.79 4.85
CA VAL A 217 12.52 -10.13 5.55
C VAL A 217 13.46 -11.10 6.28
N LYS A 218 13.29 -12.41 6.05
CA LYS A 218 14.12 -13.49 6.62
C LYS A 218 14.14 -13.54 8.16
N GLN A 219 13.02 -13.23 8.77
CA GLN A 219 12.84 -13.52 10.19
C GLN A 219 12.47 -15.00 10.39
N THR A 220 13.00 -15.60 11.44
CA THR A 220 12.69 -17.00 11.79
C THR A 220 11.49 -17.05 12.75
N GLY A 221 10.39 -17.62 12.28
CA GLY A 221 9.16 -17.78 13.07
C GLY A 221 8.36 -16.50 13.26
N MET A 222 7.34 -16.58 14.09
CA MET A 222 6.55 -15.40 14.50
C MET A 222 7.35 -14.57 15.48
N ILE A 223 7.42 -13.27 15.23
CA ILE A 223 8.12 -12.30 16.07
C ILE A 223 7.10 -11.44 16.84
N PRO A 224 7.45 -10.89 18.02
CA PRO A 224 6.55 -10.01 18.77
C PRO A 224 6.17 -8.76 17.96
N TYR A 225 5.02 -8.15 18.30
CA TYR A 225 4.49 -6.96 17.63
C TYR A 225 5.53 -5.85 17.49
N GLU A 226 6.19 -5.47 18.59
CA GLU A 226 7.17 -4.38 18.61
C GLU A 226 8.37 -4.63 17.68
N LYS A 227 8.73 -5.89 17.50
CA LYS A 227 9.75 -6.28 16.53
C LYS A 227 9.19 -6.27 15.11
N PHE A 228 7.94 -6.75 14.92
CA PHE A 228 7.31 -6.81 13.62
C PHE A 228 7.18 -5.44 12.98
N ILE A 229 6.61 -4.44 13.67
CA ILE A 229 6.45 -3.08 13.14
C ILE A 229 7.79 -2.41 12.79
N ASN A 230 8.88 -2.79 13.46
CA ASN A 230 10.21 -2.28 13.17
C ASN A 230 10.92 -3.03 12.04
N GLU A 231 10.75 -4.36 11.92
CA GLU A 231 11.47 -5.19 10.96
C GLU A 231 10.71 -5.42 9.64
N CYS A 232 9.39 -5.23 9.63
CA CYS A 232 8.54 -5.45 8.47
C CYS A 232 7.91 -4.15 7.93
N THR A 233 8.61 -3.01 8.04
CA THR A 233 8.18 -1.76 7.39
C THR A 233 8.12 -1.92 5.88
N GLN A 234 7.30 -1.12 5.19
CA GLN A 234 7.17 -1.19 3.73
C GLN A 234 8.52 -1.05 3.02
N LEU A 235 9.41 -0.17 3.51
CA LEU A 235 10.77 0.00 2.99
C LEU A 235 11.64 -1.25 3.19
N LYS A 236 11.59 -1.89 4.37
CA LYS A 236 12.36 -3.11 4.65
C LYS A 236 11.85 -4.31 3.85
N ILE A 237 10.54 -4.45 3.70
CA ILE A 237 9.92 -5.44 2.82
C ILE A 237 10.42 -5.23 1.39
N TYR A 238 10.40 -4.00 0.88
CA TYR A 238 10.89 -3.68 -0.45
C TYR A 238 12.38 -4.00 -0.63
N HIS A 239 13.23 -3.65 0.34
CA HIS A 239 14.65 -4.00 0.30
C HIS A 239 14.87 -5.52 0.26
N ALA A 240 14.10 -6.27 1.03
CA ALA A 240 14.16 -7.72 1.03
C ALA A 240 13.68 -8.33 -0.30
N GLN A 241 12.58 -7.81 -0.88
CA GLN A 241 12.12 -8.16 -2.23
C GLN A 241 13.23 -7.92 -3.26
N LYS A 242 13.83 -6.71 -3.25
CA LYS A 242 14.92 -6.33 -4.17
C LYS A 242 16.13 -7.25 -4.03
N LEU A 243 16.57 -7.50 -2.81
CA LEU A 243 17.81 -8.24 -2.54
C LEU A 243 17.65 -9.74 -2.74
N TYR A 244 16.62 -10.35 -2.14
CA TYR A 244 16.50 -11.79 -2.01
C TYR A 244 15.69 -12.46 -3.10
N TYR A 245 14.83 -11.70 -3.81
CA TYR A 245 13.97 -12.25 -4.85
C TYR A 245 14.28 -11.65 -6.23
N ILE A 246 14.18 -10.34 -6.39
CA ILE A 246 14.30 -9.68 -7.69
C ILE A 246 15.72 -9.82 -8.27
N ASN A 247 16.74 -9.41 -7.52
CA ASN A 247 18.10 -9.44 -7.99
C ASN A 247 18.65 -10.86 -8.08
N ALA A 248 18.33 -11.71 -7.09
CA ALA A 248 18.87 -13.05 -6.99
C ALA A 248 18.24 -14.03 -7.99
N TYR A 249 16.92 -13.97 -8.17
CA TYR A 249 16.19 -15.03 -8.88
C TYR A 249 15.22 -14.53 -9.95
N LYS A 250 15.05 -13.21 -10.15
CA LYS A 250 14.04 -12.61 -11.03
C LYS A 250 12.62 -13.00 -10.64
N LEU A 251 12.39 -13.14 -9.35
CA LEU A 251 11.10 -13.44 -8.73
C LEU A 251 10.59 -12.25 -7.95
N ILE A 252 9.31 -12.27 -7.59
CA ILE A 252 8.71 -11.40 -6.59
C ILE A 252 7.93 -12.27 -5.60
N ALA A 253 8.14 -12.09 -4.30
CA ALA A 253 7.35 -12.79 -3.30
C ALA A 253 5.98 -12.12 -3.16
N ILE A 254 4.93 -12.93 -3.19
CA ILE A 254 3.54 -12.47 -3.16
C ILE A 254 3.20 -11.97 -1.76
N LEU A 255 2.65 -10.75 -1.65
CA LEU A 255 2.27 -10.13 -0.39
C LEU A 255 1.18 -9.09 -0.58
N SER A 256 0.07 -9.21 0.14
CA SER A 256 -0.95 -8.16 0.20
C SER A 256 -0.62 -7.13 1.29
N SER A 257 -0.66 -5.85 0.93
CA SER A 257 -0.34 -4.75 1.85
C SER A 257 -1.52 -4.31 2.72
N ILE A 258 -2.76 -4.49 2.26
CA ILE A 258 -3.94 -4.02 3.00
C ILE A 258 -4.09 -4.72 4.38
N PRO A 259 -3.88 -6.05 4.51
CA PRO A 259 -3.84 -6.68 5.83
C PRO A 259 -2.72 -6.16 6.75
N LEU A 260 -1.56 -5.78 6.18
CA LEU A 260 -0.47 -5.18 6.96
C LEU A 260 -0.85 -3.78 7.47
N PHE A 261 -1.56 -3.00 6.65
CA PHE A 261 -2.14 -1.73 7.08
C PHE A 261 -3.04 -1.91 8.31
N LEU A 262 -3.93 -2.91 8.31
CA LEU A 262 -4.80 -3.18 9.47
C LEU A 262 -4.00 -3.50 10.74
N ILE A 263 -2.93 -4.27 10.62
CA ILE A 263 -2.04 -4.59 11.75
C ILE A 263 -1.36 -3.35 12.33
N GLU A 264 -0.91 -2.44 11.48
CA GLU A 264 -0.28 -1.20 11.91
C GLU A 264 -1.30 -0.19 12.45
N TYR A 265 -2.48 -0.08 11.82
CA TYR A 265 -3.52 0.88 12.17
C TYR A 265 -4.17 0.60 13.54
N PHE A 266 -4.42 -0.66 13.86
CA PHE A 266 -5.07 -1.08 15.10
C PHE A 266 -4.09 -1.46 16.22
N ASP A 267 -2.82 -1.31 16.00
CA ASP A 267 -1.76 -1.49 16.99
C ASP A 267 -1.72 -2.90 17.63
N LYS A 268 -1.11 -2.96 18.81
CA LYS A 268 -0.88 -4.17 19.57
C LYS A 268 -2.15 -4.90 19.99
N ASP A 269 -3.22 -4.21 20.29
CA ASP A 269 -4.47 -4.84 20.75
C ASP A 269 -5.08 -5.73 19.65
N PHE A 270 -5.04 -5.27 18.40
CA PHE A 270 -5.49 -6.07 17.27
C PHE A 270 -4.51 -7.22 16.96
N TRP A 271 -3.22 -6.95 17.07
CA TRP A 271 -2.20 -8.01 16.94
C TRP A 271 -2.46 -9.16 17.92
N ASP A 272 -2.65 -8.86 19.20
CA ASP A 272 -2.87 -9.86 20.24
C ASP A 272 -4.17 -10.66 20.02
N GLN A 273 -5.20 -10.05 19.40
CA GLN A 273 -6.44 -10.75 19.04
C GLN A 273 -6.29 -11.68 17.82
N VAL A 274 -5.51 -11.27 16.82
CA VAL A 274 -5.49 -11.93 15.51
C VAL A 274 -4.29 -12.85 15.35
N ILE A 275 -3.11 -12.46 15.85
CA ILE A 275 -1.85 -13.14 15.55
C ILE A 275 -1.46 -14.14 16.63
N THR A 276 -1.73 -13.85 17.90
CA THR A 276 -1.46 -14.77 19.02
C THR A 276 -2.56 -15.79 19.21
#